data_c1f00fe3d4a4e21532aa3473da3e19f3
#
_entry.id   c1f00fe3d4a4e21532aa3473da3e19f3
#
_cell.length_a   1.000
_cell.length_b   1.000
_cell.length_c   1.000
_cell.angle_alpha   90.00
_cell.angle_beta   90.00
_cell.angle_gamma   90.00
#
_symmetry.space_group_name_H-M   'P 1'
#
loop_
_entity.id
_entity.type
_entity.pdbx_description
1 polymer ?
#
loop_
_entity_poly.entity_id
_entity_poly.type
_entity_poly.pdbx_seq_one_letter_code
_entity_poly.pdbx_strand_id
1 'polypeptide(L)'
;MALARRLPVISDRPLARAGLNSERVLWPTKGPGVFEQEIESIEDALGLTTVQKAVAWAQSNSVWPDTFGLACCAMEMISIVGSHHDIARFGMERFSSSPRQADLLIVSGRVTHKMAGPLRQVYDQMLEPKWVIAMGACASSGGMFNNYTVLQGVDKIVPVDIHVPGCPPRPEALIEGIIRLHEKIKAGVPPAYGIRGVAE
;
A
#
# COMPACT_ATOMS: atom_id res chain seq x y z
N MET A 1 6.70 -16.04 -41.91
CA MET A 1 7.43 -14.94 -41.26
C MET A 1 6.42 -13.96 -40.72
N ALA A 2 6.08 -14.06 -39.44
CA ALA A 2 5.09 -13.23 -38.78
C ALA A 2 5.79 -12.19 -37.89
N LEU A 3 5.54 -10.91 -38.21
CA LEU A 3 6.04 -9.77 -37.45
C LEU A 3 5.44 -9.81 -36.02
N ALA A 4 6.26 -10.18 -35.05
CA ALA A 4 5.96 -9.95 -33.64
C ALA A 4 6.02 -8.43 -33.37
N ARG A 5 4.88 -7.75 -33.41
CA ARG A 5 4.77 -6.37 -32.92
C ARG A 5 5.05 -6.39 -31.42
N ARG A 6 6.20 -5.86 -31.04
CA ARG A 6 6.49 -5.57 -29.62
C ARG A 6 5.47 -4.56 -29.14
N LEU A 7 4.61 -4.98 -28.23
CA LEU A 7 3.75 -4.05 -27.49
C LEU A 7 4.68 -3.14 -26.66
N PRO A 8 4.49 -1.83 -26.69
CA PRO A 8 5.30 -0.92 -25.88
C PRO A 8 5.11 -1.23 -24.42
N VAL A 9 6.20 -1.37 -23.70
CA VAL A 9 6.23 -1.49 -22.24
C VAL A 9 5.59 -0.22 -21.68
N ILE A 10 4.66 -0.38 -20.76
CA ILE A 10 3.87 0.72 -20.14
C ILE A 10 4.77 1.78 -19.47
N SER A 11 6.05 1.46 -19.21
CA SER A 11 7.04 2.35 -18.61
C SER A 11 7.43 3.56 -19.48
N ASP A 12 7.15 3.53 -20.81
CA ASP A 12 7.67 4.54 -21.72
C ASP A 12 6.65 5.57 -22.20
N ARG A 13 5.52 5.69 -21.51
CA ARG A 13 4.61 6.80 -21.76
C ARG A 13 4.90 7.95 -20.81
N PRO A 14 5.60 8.99 -21.23
CA PRO A 14 5.69 10.20 -20.43
C PRO A 14 4.29 10.76 -20.27
N LEU A 15 3.83 10.92 -19.04
CA LEU A 15 2.59 11.60 -18.65
C LEU A 15 2.53 13.07 -19.12
N ALA A 16 3.60 13.52 -19.78
CA ALA A 16 3.78 14.88 -20.29
C ALA A 16 2.85 15.28 -21.44
N ARG A 17 2.01 14.40 -22.01
CA ARG A 17 1.12 14.77 -23.12
C ARG A 17 -0.29 15.18 -22.74
N ALA A 18 -0.63 15.21 -21.47
CA ALA A 18 -1.98 15.62 -21.05
C ALA A 18 -2.12 17.11 -20.70
N GLY A 19 -1.10 17.94 -20.92
CA GLY A 19 -1.21 19.40 -20.64
C GLY A 19 -1.50 19.74 -19.17
N LEU A 20 -1.42 18.78 -18.27
CA LEU A 20 -1.53 18.96 -16.85
C LEU A 20 -0.19 19.47 -16.33
N ASN A 21 -0.09 20.79 -16.26
CA ASN A 21 1.03 21.46 -15.64
C ASN A 21 1.15 20.93 -14.21
N SER A 22 2.22 20.23 -13.89
CA SER A 22 2.51 19.65 -12.56
C SER A 22 2.54 20.73 -11.44
N GLU A 23 2.53 21.98 -11.81
CA GLU A 23 2.54 23.11 -10.89
C GLU A 23 1.15 23.51 -10.34
N ARG A 24 0.07 22.86 -10.79
CA ARG A 24 -1.30 23.17 -10.31
C ARG A 24 -1.89 22.12 -9.36
N VAL A 25 -1.11 21.17 -8.92
CA VAL A 25 -1.53 20.36 -7.79
C VAL A 25 -1.24 21.19 -6.54
N LEU A 26 -2.28 21.75 -5.94
CA LEU A 26 -2.25 22.61 -4.75
C LEU A 26 -1.81 21.88 -3.46
N TRP A 27 -1.03 20.82 -3.60
CA TRP A 27 -0.40 20.13 -2.49
C TRP A 27 1.10 20.40 -2.57
N PRO A 28 1.70 20.97 -1.54
CA PRO A 28 3.15 21.17 -1.52
C PRO A 28 3.85 19.83 -1.55
N THR A 29 4.43 19.47 -2.70
CA THR A 29 5.26 18.28 -2.90
C THR A 29 6.69 18.46 -2.38
N LYS A 30 6.94 19.46 -1.55
CA LYS A 30 8.25 19.79 -1.03
C LYS A 30 8.35 19.46 0.46
N GLY A 31 9.11 18.41 0.74
CA GLY A 31 9.77 18.14 2.01
C GLY A 31 8.87 17.82 3.22
N PRO A 32 9.44 17.44 4.35
CA PRO A 32 8.74 17.40 5.63
C PRO A 32 8.17 18.81 5.86
N GLY A 33 6.88 18.91 5.61
CA GLY A 33 6.32 20.17 5.17
C GLY A 33 5.97 21.07 6.32
N VAL A 34 5.57 22.23 5.92
CA VAL A 34 4.93 23.29 6.70
C VAL A 34 4.00 22.74 7.81
N PHE A 35 3.33 21.62 7.56
CA PHE A 35 2.48 20.92 8.53
C PHE A 35 3.25 20.32 9.72
N GLU A 36 4.43 19.75 9.50
CA GLU A 36 5.23 19.21 10.60
C GLU A 36 5.83 20.35 11.45
N GLN A 37 6.24 21.42 10.83
CA GLN A 37 6.75 22.61 11.55
C GLN A 37 5.64 23.33 12.33
N GLU A 38 4.41 23.38 11.78
CA GLU A 38 3.25 23.92 12.51
C GLU A 38 2.84 23.00 13.67
N ILE A 39 2.92 21.69 13.51
CA ILE A 39 2.65 20.73 14.58
C ILE A 39 3.71 20.83 15.68
N GLU A 40 5.00 20.91 15.35
CA GLU A 40 6.07 21.13 16.34
C GLU A 40 5.86 22.43 17.12
N SER A 41 5.49 23.51 16.45
CA SER A 41 5.21 24.79 17.11
C SER A 41 4.01 24.75 18.06
N ILE A 42 3.00 23.92 17.76
CA ILE A 42 1.83 23.69 18.61
C ILE A 42 2.19 22.77 19.79
N GLU A 43 3.06 21.80 19.58
CA GLU A 43 3.58 20.93 20.64
C GLU A 43 4.36 21.73 21.70
N ASP A 44 5.25 22.60 21.24
CA ASP A 44 6.02 23.49 22.12
C ASP A 44 5.11 24.48 22.85
N ALA A 45 4.07 24.98 22.21
CA ALA A 45 3.15 25.96 22.80
C ALA A 45 2.18 25.36 23.85
N LEU A 46 1.83 24.07 23.71
CA LEU A 46 0.83 23.41 24.57
C LEU A 46 1.44 22.43 25.58
N GLY A 47 2.76 22.20 25.55
CA GLY A 47 3.42 21.21 26.42
C GLY A 47 2.88 19.77 26.17
N LEU A 48 2.18 19.58 25.10
CA LEU A 48 1.68 18.28 24.66
C LEU A 48 2.81 17.56 23.91
N THR A 49 3.59 16.81 24.62
CA THR A 49 4.61 15.93 24.03
C THR A 49 4.03 15.04 22.97
N THR A 50 2.95 15.41 22.15
CA THR A 50 2.64 14.29 21.36
C THR A 50 1.33 14.31 20.61
N VAL A 51 1.04 15.39 19.97
CA VAL A 51 0.04 15.33 18.89
C VAL A 51 0.46 14.27 17.88
N GLN A 52 1.73 14.19 17.51
CA GLN A 52 2.23 13.14 16.60
C GLN A 52 2.05 11.73 17.16
N LYS A 53 2.35 11.51 18.45
CA LYS A 53 2.10 10.20 19.10
C LYS A 53 0.63 9.88 19.21
N ALA A 54 -0.21 10.88 19.49
CA ALA A 54 -1.66 10.69 19.52
C ALA A 54 -2.21 10.35 18.12
N VAL A 55 -1.74 11.04 17.08
CA VAL A 55 -2.10 10.75 15.68
C VAL A 55 -1.61 9.36 15.28
N ALA A 56 -0.36 9.00 15.55
CA ALA A 56 0.18 7.67 15.26
C ALA A 56 -0.58 6.57 16.00
N TRP A 57 -0.96 6.81 17.25
CA TRP A 57 -1.81 5.89 18.01
C TRP A 57 -3.19 5.74 17.37
N ALA A 58 -3.85 6.84 16.99
CA ALA A 58 -5.14 6.80 16.32
C ALA A 58 -5.05 6.05 14.96
N GLN A 59 -4.06 6.38 14.14
CA GLN A 59 -3.81 5.71 12.87
C GLN A 59 -3.53 4.21 13.04
N SER A 60 -2.75 3.82 14.05
CA SER A 60 -2.46 2.41 14.29
C SER A 60 -3.67 1.59 14.78
N ASN A 61 -4.66 2.21 15.38
CA ASN A 61 -5.84 1.51 15.91
C ASN A 61 -7.06 1.57 14.98
N SER A 62 -6.97 2.28 13.84
CA SER A 62 -8.05 2.37 12.87
C SER A 62 -7.46 2.43 11.46
N VAL A 63 -7.06 1.27 10.95
CA VAL A 63 -6.53 1.11 9.59
C VAL A 63 -7.57 0.38 8.76
N TRP A 64 -8.13 1.03 7.77
CA TRP A 64 -9.16 0.44 6.92
C TRP A 64 -8.54 -0.20 5.69
N PRO A 65 -8.63 -1.54 5.56
CA PRO A 65 -8.05 -2.25 4.43
C PRO A 65 -8.91 -2.14 3.17
N ASP A 66 -8.26 -1.87 2.04
CA ASP A 66 -8.75 -2.17 0.70
C ASP A 66 -8.20 -3.53 0.28
N THR A 67 -9.08 -4.37 -0.27
CA THR A 67 -8.76 -5.75 -0.58
C THR A 67 -8.57 -5.96 -2.06
N PHE A 68 -7.35 -6.22 -2.48
CA PHE A 68 -7.03 -6.53 -3.86
C PHE A 68 -6.75 -8.03 -4.02
N GLY A 69 -7.83 -8.82 -4.06
CA GLY A 69 -7.78 -10.27 -4.15
C GLY A 69 -7.67 -10.77 -5.58
N LEU A 70 -6.54 -11.37 -5.94
CA LEU A 70 -6.22 -11.78 -7.31
C LEU A 70 -6.11 -13.30 -7.51
N ALA A 71 -5.87 -14.05 -6.45
CA ALA A 71 -5.64 -15.49 -6.54
C ALA A 71 -5.94 -16.19 -5.21
N CYS A 72 -5.36 -17.38 -4.99
CA CYS A 72 -5.60 -18.22 -3.80
C CYS A 72 -5.36 -17.50 -2.47
N CYS A 73 -4.42 -16.56 -2.38
CA CYS A 73 -4.20 -15.79 -1.17
C CYS A 73 -5.43 -14.95 -0.76
N ALA A 74 -6.32 -14.62 -1.69
CA ALA A 74 -7.56 -13.93 -1.38
C ALA A 74 -8.49 -14.75 -0.50
N MET A 75 -8.47 -16.07 -0.61
CA MET A 75 -9.26 -16.97 0.24
C MET A 75 -8.81 -16.88 1.71
N GLU A 76 -7.50 -16.89 1.93
CA GLU A 76 -6.93 -16.73 3.27
C GLU A 76 -7.14 -15.31 3.81
N MET A 77 -7.10 -14.30 2.95
CA MET A 77 -7.43 -12.93 3.31
C MET A 77 -8.91 -12.81 3.77
N ILE A 78 -9.84 -13.50 3.11
CA ILE A 78 -11.24 -13.52 3.54
C ILE A 78 -11.38 -14.25 4.87
N SER A 79 -10.61 -15.30 5.11
CA SER A 79 -10.71 -16.11 6.34
C SER A 79 -10.32 -15.34 7.62
N ILE A 80 -9.54 -14.26 7.51
CA ILE A 80 -9.19 -13.42 8.68
C ILE A 80 -10.36 -12.63 9.26
N VAL A 81 -11.44 -12.48 8.50
CA VAL A 81 -12.69 -11.83 8.96
C VAL A 81 -13.60 -12.84 9.66
N GLY A 82 -13.29 -14.12 9.52
CA GLY A 82 -14.05 -15.17 10.16
C GLY A 82 -13.94 -15.16 11.68
N SER A 83 -14.91 -15.79 12.35
CA SER A 83 -15.02 -15.85 13.80
C SER A 83 -13.78 -16.39 14.53
N HIS A 84 -12.95 -17.16 13.84
CA HIS A 84 -11.72 -17.73 14.42
C HIS A 84 -10.58 -16.71 14.54
N HIS A 85 -10.50 -15.74 13.64
CA HIS A 85 -9.36 -14.84 13.51
C HIS A 85 -9.71 -13.38 13.69
N ASP A 86 -10.90 -13.00 13.46
CA ASP A 86 -11.54 -11.67 13.51
C ASP A 86 -10.59 -10.47 13.72
N ILE A 87 -10.29 -9.77 12.62
CA ILE A 87 -9.41 -8.60 12.64
C ILE A 87 -10.08 -7.32 13.17
N ALA A 88 -11.37 -7.38 13.50
CA ALA A 88 -12.09 -6.25 14.09
C ALA A 88 -11.41 -5.74 15.38
N ARG A 89 -10.85 -6.66 16.18
CA ARG A 89 -10.08 -6.32 17.40
C ARG A 89 -8.82 -5.50 17.16
N PHE A 90 -8.34 -5.45 15.92
CA PHE A 90 -7.19 -4.62 15.51
C PHE A 90 -7.63 -3.30 14.85
N GLY A 91 -8.93 -2.97 14.89
CA GLY A 91 -9.47 -1.76 14.28
C GLY A 91 -9.64 -1.84 12.76
N MET A 92 -9.72 -3.06 12.21
CA MET A 92 -9.79 -3.34 10.77
C MET A 92 -11.10 -4.03 10.38
N GLU A 93 -12.18 -3.79 11.12
CA GLU A 93 -13.48 -4.43 10.87
C GLU A 93 -14.03 -4.13 9.48
N ARG A 94 -13.83 -2.90 9.01
CA ARG A 94 -14.40 -2.46 7.75
C ARG A 94 -13.44 -2.69 6.60
N PHE A 95 -13.75 -3.67 5.75
CA PHE A 95 -13.17 -3.74 4.42
C PHE A 95 -13.77 -2.65 3.53
N SER A 96 -12.94 -1.75 3.09
CA SER A 96 -13.35 -0.70 2.16
C SER A 96 -13.39 -1.25 0.74
N SER A 97 -14.53 -1.05 0.05
CA SER A 97 -14.64 -1.33 -1.38
C SER A 97 -14.25 -0.12 -2.23
N SER A 98 -13.91 1.00 -1.58
CA SER A 98 -13.47 2.21 -2.25
C SER A 98 -12.05 2.57 -1.82
N PRO A 99 -11.09 2.63 -2.75
CA PRO A 99 -9.72 2.99 -2.42
C PRO A 99 -9.58 4.39 -1.81
N ARG A 100 -10.54 5.28 -2.08
CA ARG A 100 -10.56 6.64 -1.52
C ARG A 100 -10.86 6.70 -0.01
N GLN A 101 -11.37 5.61 0.56
CA GLN A 101 -11.70 5.50 1.98
C GLN A 101 -10.80 4.49 2.71
N ALA A 102 -9.83 3.92 2.01
CA ALA A 102 -8.93 2.93 2.54
C ALA A 102 -7.56 3.55 2.84
N ASP A 103 -6.95 3.06 3.92
CA ASP A 103 -5.62 3.46 4.37
C ASP A 103 -4.57 2.39 4.06
N LEU A 104 -5.00 1.14 3.93
CA LEU A 104 -4.14 -0.02 3.69
C LEU A 104 -4.58 -0.77 2.44
N LEU A 105 -3.65 -1.03 1.53
CA LEU A 105 -3.87 -1.89 0.38
C LEU A 105 -3.28 -3.28 0.65
N ILE A 106 -4.13 -4.33 0.64
CA ILE A 106 -3.68 -5.71 0.75
C ILE A 106 -3.72 -6.36 -0.63
N VAL A 107 -2.57 -6.56 -1.24
CA VAL A 107 -2.45 -7.24 -2.52
C VAL A 107 -2.26 -8.74 -2.30
N SER A 108 -3.31 -9.51 -2.57
CA SER A 108 -3.37 -10.94 -2.27
C SER A 108 -3.32 -11.79 -3.53
N GLY A 109 -2.14 -12.29 -3.86
CA GLY A 109 -1.95 -13.22 -4.98
C GLY A 109 -1.06 -12.70 -6.09
N ARG A 110 -1.14 -13.36 -7.26
CA ARG A 110 -0.30 -13.04 -8.41
C ARG A 110 -0.85 -11.87 -9.22
N VAL A 111 0.00 -10.92 -9.50
CA VAL A 111 -0.32 -9.79 -10.38
C VAL A 111 0.15 -10.09 -11.78
N THR A 112 -0.75 -9.99 -12.76
CA THR A 112 -0.39 -10.10 -14.18
C THR A 112 -0.03 -8.73 -14.74
N HIS A 113 0.73 -8.69 -15.83
CA HIS A 113 1.06 -7.44 -16.51
C HIS A 113 -0.19 -6.65 -16.94
N LYS A 114 -1.29 -7.35 -17.29
CA LYS A 114 -2.57 -6.70 -17.60
C LYS A 114 -3.23 -6.05 -16.38
N MET A 115 -3.03 -6.64 -15.21
CA MET A 115 -3.61 -6.15 -13.95
C MET A 115 -2.72 -5.10 -13.25
N ALA A 116 -1.50 -4.93 -13.71
CA ALA A 116 -0.56 -3.95 -13.17
C ALA A 116 -1.08 -2.50 -13.28
N GLY A 117 -1.69 -2.15 -14.41
CA GLY A 117 -2.31 -0.84 -14.63
C GLY A 117 -3.43 -0.53 -13.65
N PRO A 118 -4.49 -1.38 -13.56
CA PRO A 118 -5.55 -1.24 -12.56
C PRO A 118 -5.04 -1.18 -11.11
N LEU A 119 -4.07 -2.02 -10.73
CA LEU A 119 -3.48 -1.99 -9.39
C LEU A 119 -2.85 -0.62 -9.10
N ARG A 120 -2.11 -0.08 -10.04
CA ARG A 120 -1.50 1.25 -9.89
C ARG A 120 -2.56 2.35 -9.75
N GLN A 121 -3.65 2.27 -10.54
CA GLN A 121 -4.75 3.22 -10.45
C GLN A 121 -5.45 3.17 -9.09
N VAL A 122 -5.68 1.97 -8.53
CA VAL A 122 -6.26 1.81 -7.19
C VAL A 122 -5.33 2.45 -6.15
N TYR A 123 -4.04 2.16 -6.21
CA TYR A 123 -3.06 2.75 -5.31
C TYR A 123 -3.01 4.28 -5.39
N ASP A 124 -3.05 4.85 -6.59
CA ASP A 124 -3.01 6.30 -6.80
C ASP A 124 -4.29 7.01 -6.32
N GLN A 125 -5.42 6.27 -6.22
CA GLN A 125 -6.69 6.79 -5.69
C GLN A 125 -6.76 6.79 -4.16
N MET A 126 -5.87 6.06 -3.48
CA MET A 126 -5.80 6.06 -2.02
C MET A 126 -5.24 7.39 -1.51
N LEU A 127 -5.83 7.88 -0.43
CA LEU A 127 -5.36 9.08 0.26
C LEU A 127 -4.11 8.79 1.09
N GLU A 128 -3.32 9.79 1.35
CA GLU A 128 -2.17 9.71 2.25
C GLU A 128 -2.59 10.03 3.70
N PRO A 129 -2.03 9.34 4.69
CA PRO A 129 -1.01 8.28 4.62
C PRO A 129 -1.59 6.93 4.18
N LYS A 130 -0.86 6.17 3.36
CA LYS A 130 -1.26 4.87 2.83
C LYS A 130 -0.17 3.84 2.95
N TRP A 131 -0.54 2.60 3.24
CA TRP A 131 0.37 1.48 3.41
C TRP A 131 0.01 0.34 2.47
N VAL A 132 0.99 -0.50 2.15
CA VAL A 132 0.80 -1.64 1.25
C VAL A 132 1.37 -2.91 1.86
N ILE A 133 0.54 -3.95 1.92
CA ILE A 133 0.96 -5.31 2.29
C ILE A 133 0.93 -6.20 1.04
N ALA A 134 2.06 -6.81 0.71
CA ALA A 134 2.15 -7.85 -0.29
C ALA A 134 1.95 -9.22 0.37
N MET A 135 0.78 -9.84 0.13
CA MET A 135 0.42 -11.11 0.72
C MET A 135 0.77 -12.28 -0.18
N GLY A 136 1.65 -13.14 0.30
CA GLY A 136 2.07 -14.38 -0.33
C GLY A 136 3.26 -14.24 -1.26
N ALA A 137 3.83 -15.38 -1.62
CA ALA A 137 5.02 -15.47 -2.46
C ALA A 137 4.81 -14.85 -3.86
N CYS A 138 3.60 -14.98 -4.41
CA CYS A 138 3.29 -14.42 -5.73
C CYS A 138 3.31 -12.89 -5.74
N ALA A 139 2.76 -12.25 -4.72
CA ALA A 139 2.81 -10.79 -4.59
C ALA A 139 4.22 -10.30 -4.26
N SER A 140 4.99 -11.06 -3.47
CA SER A 140 6.32 -10.65 -3.04
C SER A 140 7.40 -10.81 -4.13
N SER A 141 7.36 -11.90 -4.89
CA SER A 141 8.45 -12.24 -5.84
C SER A 141 7.99 -12.93 -7.12
N GLY A 142 6.68 -13.06 -7.36
CA GLY A 142 6.11 -13.88 -8.44
C GLY A 142 5.93 -15.35 -8.07
N GLY A 143 6.53 -15.82 -6.97
CA GLY A 143 6.41 -17.19 -6.50
C GLY A 143 6.88 -18.23 -7.52
N MET A 144 6.09 -19.29 -7.67
CA MET A 144 6.35 -20.37 -8.64
C MET A 144 6.02 -19.97 -10.10
N PHE A 145 5.40 -18.83 -10.33
CA PHE A 145 4.93 -18.41 -11.66
C PHE A 145 5.93 -17.49 -12.35
N ASN A 146 7.08 -18.03 -12.72
CA ASN A 146 8.08 -17.29 -13.49
C ASN A 146 7.79 -17.40 -14.99
N ASN A 147 6.86 -16.59 -15.47
CA ASN A 147 6.49 -16.54 -16.88
C ASN A 147 6.29 -15.08 -17.35
N TYR A 148 6.16 -14.89 -18.67
CA TYR A 148 6.04 -13.59 -19.30
C TYR A 148 4.74 -12.83 -18.99
N THR A 149 3.74 -13.48 -18.38
CA THR A 149 2.44 -12.88 -18.10
C THR A 149 2.33 -12.38 -16.66
N VAL A 150 3.13 -12.93 -15.75
CA VAL A 150 3.09 -12.62 -14.31
C VAL A 150 4.21 -11.69 -13.92
N LEU A 151 3.85 -10.64 -13.21
CA LEU A 151 4.81 -9.70 -12.65
C LEU A 151 5.57 -10.34 -11.49
N GLN A 152 6.87 -10.19 -11.50
CA GLN A 152 7.77 -10.75 -10.50
C GLN A 152 7.96 -9.79 -9.32
N GLY A 153 6.90 -9.61 -8.52
CA GLY A 153 6.84 -8.74 -7.35
C GLY A 153 5.99 -7.49 -7.56
N VAL A 154 5.13 -7.19 -6.59
CA VAL A 154 4.26 -6.00 -6.56
C VAL A 154 5.08 -4.73 -6.33
N ASP A 155 6.23 -4.85 -5.68
CA ASP A 155 7.17 -3.77 -5.40
C ASP A 155 7.68 -3.04 -6.66
N LYS A 156 7.54 -3.66 -7.83
CA LYS A 156 7.86 -3.06 -9.13
C LYS A 156 6.81 -2.06 -9.62
N ILE A 157 5.60 -2.07 -9.03
CA ILE A 157 4.50 -1.18 -9.43
C ILE A 157 4.20 -0.18 -8.32
N VAL A 158 4.08 -0.68 -7.08
CA VAL A 158 3.73 0.12 -5.90
C VAL A 158 4.74 -0.15 -4.80
N PRO A 159 5.09 0.84 -3.98
CA PRO A 159 5.96 0.64 -2.84
C PRO A 159 5.27 -0.27 -1.82
N VAL A 160 5.97 -1.29 -1.33
CA VAL A 160 5.45 -2.27 -0.38
C VAL A 160 6.07 -2.01 0.98
N ASP A 161 5.24 -1.96 2.02
CA ASP A 161 5.67 -1.76 3.39
C ASP A 161 6.01 -3.08 4.09
N ILE A 162 5.20 -4.11 3.86
CA ILE A 162 5.35 -5.41 4.51
C ILE A 162 5.09 -6.53 3.51
N HIS A 163 5.95 -7.52 3.54
CA HIS A 163 5.80 -8.76 2.78
C HIS A 163 5.40 -9.89 3.73
N VAL A 164 4.29 -10.56 3.42
CA VAL A 164 3.82 -11.74 4.17
C VAL A 164 4.20 -13.00 3.38
N PRO A 165 5.12 -13.83 3.88
CA PRO A 165 5.55 -15.05 3.18
C PRO A 165 4.50 -16.16 3.30
N GLY A 166 4.42 -17.01 2.28
CA GLY A 166 3.55 -18.18 2.23
C GLY A 166 2.98 -18.43 0.84
N CYS A 167 2.45 -19.63 0.59
CA CYS A 167 1.85 -19.98 -0.69
C CYS A 167 0.68 -20.99 -0.51
N PRO A 168 -0.52 -20.54 -0.10
CA PRO A 168 -0.85 -19.26 0.53
C PRO A 168 -0.31 -19.14 1.96
N PRO A 169 -0.11 -17.93 2.48
CA PRO A 169 0.17 -17.74 3.90
C PRO A 169 -1.06 -18.08 4.73
N ARG A 170 -0.86 -18.61 5.91
CA ARG A 170 -1.96 -18.83 6.86
C ARG A 170 -2.55 -17.49 7.31
N PRO A 171 -3.82 -17.46 7.76
CA PRO A 171 -4.44 -16.23 8.29
C PRO A 171 -3.62 -15.59 9.41
N GLU A 172 -3.03 -16.40 10.29
CA GLU A 172 -2.18 -15.91 11.39
C GLU A 172 -0.93 -15.18 10.89
N ALA A 173 -0.36 -15.63 9.76
CA ALA A 173 0.80 -14.95 9.16
C ALA A 173 0.43 -13.56 8.62
N LEU A 174 -0.80 -13.40 8.11
CA LEU A 174 -1.29 -12.09 7.70
C LEU A 174 -1.54 -11.19 8.92
N ILE A 175 -2.13 -11.72 9.99
CA ILE A 175 -2.32 -11.00 11.26
C ILE A 175 -0.97 -10.55 11.83
N GLU A 176 0.05 -11.40 11.79
CA GLU A 176 1.42 -11.04 12.18
C GLU A 176 1.95 -9.87 11.34
N GLY A 177 1.71 -9.89 10.02
CA GLY A 177 2.05 -8.78 9.12
C GLY A 177 1.33 -7.48 9.51
N ILE A 178 0.06 -7.56 9.89
CA ILE A 178 -0.74 -6.42 10.37
C ILE A 178 -0.16 -5.88 11.68
N ILE A 179 0.18 -6.74 12.63
CA ILE A 179 0.77 -6.34 13.91
C ILE A 179 2.09 -5.58 13.68
N ARG A 180 2.95 -6.09 12.80
CA ARG A 180 4.19 -5.41 12.41
C ARG A 180 3.94 -4.06 11.74
N LEU A 181 2.87 -3.94 10.96
CA LEU A 181 2.48 -2.65 10.39
C LEU A 181 2.06 -1.66 11.50
N HIS A 182 1.27 -2.11 12.46
CA HIS A 182 0.89 -1.28 13.61
C HIS A 182 2.10 -0.81 14.41
N GLU A 183 3.09 -1.68 14.63
CA GLU A 183 4.35 -1.31 15.29
C GLU A 183 5.11 -0.27 14.49
N LYS A 184 5.18 -0.42 13.16
CA LYS A 184 5.81 0.53 12.25
C LYS A 184 5.14 1.91 12.32
N ILE A 185 3.81 1.96 12.32
CA ILE A 185 3.03 3.19 12.43
C ILE A 185 3.26 3.84 13.79
N LYS A 186 3.20 3.08 14.90
CA LYS A 186 3.45 3.58 16.26
C LYS A 186 4.86 4.13 16.44
N ALA A 187 5.83 3.55 15.76
CA ALA A 187 7.21 4.04 15.77
C ALA A 187 7.42 5.32 14.94
N GLY A 188 6.36 5.82 14.27
CA GLY A 188 6.45 7.01 13.43
C GLY A 188 7.28 6.80 12.15
N VAL A 189 7.47 5.53 11.73
CA VAL A 189 8.21 5.25 10.49
C VAL A 189 7.31 5.58 9.30
N PRO A 190 7.76 6.46 8.38
CA PRO A 190 6.94 6.84 7.25
C PRO A 190 6.62 5.63 6.35
N PRO A 191 5.51 5.66 5.61
CA PRO A 191 5.19 4.66 4.61
C PRO A 191 6.29 4.52 3.55
N ALA A 192 6.34 3.38 2.87
CA ALA A 192 7.40 3.06 1.91
C ALA A 192 7.52 4.06 0.76
N TYR A 193 6.45 4.75 0.39
CA TYR A 193 6.49 5.80 -0.63
C TYR A 193 7.29 7.04 -0.16
N GLY A 194 7.33 7.31 1.13
CA GLY A 194 8.09 8.43 1.70
C GLY A 194 9.60 8.14 1.85
N ILE A 195 9.97 6.86 1.86
CA ILE A 195 11.37 6.43 2.01
C ILE A 195 12.08 6.35 0.66
N ARG A 196 11.38 5.92 -0.37
CA ARG A 196 11.89 5.98 -1.75
C ARG A 196 11.65 7.38 -2.24
N GLY A 197 12.64 8.25 -2.09
CA GLY A 197 12.68 9.47 -2.88
C GLY A 197 12.33 9.07 -4.31
N VAL A 198 11.29 9.70 -4.88
CA VAL A 198 10.81 9.45 -6.22
C VAL A 198 12.02 9.35 -7.11
N ALA A 199 12.35 8.13 -7.53
CA ALA A 199 13.33 7.95 -8.60
C ALA A 199 12.68 8.57 -9.83
N GLU A 200 13.21 9.71 -10.22
CA GLU A 200 12.91 10.46 -11.42
C GLU A 200 13.06 9.61 -12.68
#